data_7582fb8c3de8b7689f1092cb0b6658ac
#
_entry.id   7582fb8c3de8b7689f1092cb0b6658ac
#
_cell.length_a   1.000
_cell.length_b   1.000
_cell.length_c   1.000
_cell.angle_alpha   90.00
_cell.angle_beta   90.00
_cell.angle_gamma   90.00
#
_symmetry.space_group_name_H-M   'P 1'
#
loop_
_entity.id
_entity.type
_entity.pdbx_description
1 polymer ?
#
loop_
_entity_poly.entity_id
_entity_poly.type
_entity_poly.pdbx_seq_one_letter_code
_entity_poly.pdbx_strand_id
1 'polypeptide(L)'
;IDLEIISGGNSANFEWFKSSQDVGRVNNLRLGESILLGCETVSRKLIPGLHAGAFQLFAEVIESKRKASVPIGEICQDAFGNVPAFLDRGDHQRVIVALGRQDIQASNLKPNNKLTMIGSSSDHIILDGENYNLKVGDEIRFGLDYSGLLAIMTSPFVTKQFTESNAHVAA
;
A
#
# COMPACT_ATOMS: atom_id res chain seq x y z
N ILE A 1 -11.34 36.48 -22.29
CA ILE A 1 -11.55 35.08 -22.62
C ILE A 1 -12.56 34.56 -21.58
N ASP A 2 -13.72 34.09 -22.05
CA ASP A 2 -14.66 33.39 -21.20
C ASP A 2 -14.19 31.92 -21.05
N LEU A 3 -13.95 31.53 -19.79
CA LEU A 3 -13.60 30.16 -19.44
C LEU A 3 -14.79 29.50 -18.75
N GLU A 4 -15.26 28.40 -19.29
CA GLU A 4 -16.36 27.62 -18.71
C GLU A 4 -15.91 26.83 -17.49
N ILE A 5 -14.68 26.32 -17.51
CA ILE A 5 -14.09 25.50 -16.41
C ILE A 5 -12.88 26.24 -15.88
N ILE A 6 -12.91 26.49 -14.57
CA ILE A 6 -11.79 27.03 -13.79
C ILE A 6 -11.48 26.06 -12.66
N SER A 7 -10.37 25.32 -12.79
CA SER A 7 -10.00 24.30 -11.82
C SER A 7 -9.21 24.90 -10.65
N GLY A 8 -9.65 24.64 -9.43
CA GLY A 8 -9.02 25.06 -8.17
C GLY A 8 -7.99 24.09 -7.62
N GLY A 9 -7.57 23.09 -8.40
CA GLY A 9 -6.55 22.15 -7.97
C GLY A 9 -6.96 20.67 -8.01
N ASN A 10 -6.41 19.90 -7.08
CA ASN A 10 -6.54 18.44 -7.02
C ASN A 10 -7.11 17.96 -5.68
N SER A 11 -6.92 16.68 -5.37
CA SER A 11 -7.38 16.05 -4.13
C SER A 11 -6.89 16.77 -2.85
N ALA A 12 -5.75 17.45 -2.88
CA ALA A 12 -5.24 18.21 -1.72
C ALA A 12 -6.10 19.46 -1.42
N ASN A 13 -6.84 19.96 -2.39
CA ASN A 13 -7.70 21.13 -2.24
C ASN A 13 -9.16 20.76 -1.88
N PHE A 14 -9.47 19.49 -1.68
CA PHE A 14 -10.83 19.01 -1.45
C PHE A 14 -11.48 19.66 -0.22
N GLU A 15 -10.81 19.65 0.93
CA GLU A 15 -11.34 20.23 2.17
C GLU A 15 -11.48 21.76 2.08
N TRP A 16 -10.52 22.42 1.45
CA TRP A 16 -10.62 23.85 1.18
C TRP A 16 -11.87 24.17 0.35
N PHE A 17 -12.07 23.47 -0.76
CA PHE A 17 -13.20 23.70 -1.65
C PHE A 17 -14.54 23.43 -0.96
N LYS A 18 -14.60 22.35 -0.15
CA LYS A 18 -15.81 21.97 0.59
C LYS A 18 -16.17 22.96 1.71
N SER A 19 -15.18 23.51 2.39
CA SER A 19 -15.36 24.36 3.58
C SER A 19 -15.42 25.85 3.27
N SER A 20 -14.92 26.27 2.10
CA SER A 20 -14.89 27.68 1.72
C SER A 20 -16.27 28.20 1.31
N GLN A 21 -16.68 29.32 1.87
CA GLN A 21 -17.92 30.03 1.47
C GLN A 21 -17.77 30.74 0.13
N ASP A 22 -16.56 31.19 -0.18
CA ASP A 22 -16.24 31.85 -1.45
C ASP A 22 -14.97 31.18 -2.04
N VAL A 23 -15.13 30.59 -3.19
CA VAL A 23 -14.07 29.99 -3.98
C VAL A 23 -13.77 30.79 -5.26
N GLY A 24 -14.29 32.01 -5.34
CA GLY A 24 -14.20 32.90 -6.50
C GLY A 24 -14.80 32.24 -7.74
N ARG A 25 -14.05 32.23 -8.84
CA ARG A 25 -14.49 31.65 -10.11
C ARG A 25 -14.21 30.13 -10.23
N VAL A 26 -13.64 29.52 -9.21
CA VAL A 26 -13.35 28.08 -9.23
C VAL A 26 -14.65 27.27 -9.23
N ASN A 27 -14.84 26.44 -10.24
CA ASN A 27 -16.03 25.60 -10.39
C ASN A 27 -15.71 24.12 -10.67
N ASN A 28 -14.43 23.73 -10.56
CA ASN A 28 -13.97 22.37 -10.82
C ASN A 28 -12.78 22.00 -9.91
N LEU A 29 -12.71 20.74 -9.48
CA LEU A 29 -11.53 20.10 -8.89
C LEU A 29 -11.21 18.82 -9.64
N ARG A 30 -9.93 18.51 -9.76
CA ARG A 30 -9.46 17.23 -10.33
C ARG A 30 -9.22 16.25 -9.18
N LEU A 31 -10.22 15.42 -8.89
CA LEU A 31 -10.16 14.45 -7.82
C LEU A 31 -9.82 13.07 -8.38
N GLY A 32 -8.70 12.50 -7.94
CA GLY A 32 -8.27 11.15 -8.26
C GLY A 32 -7.97 10.37 -6.98
N GLU A 33 -6.88 10.70 -6.33
CA GLU A 33 -6.41 9.97 -5.13
C GLU A 33 -7.47 9.91 -4.03
N SER A 34 -8.15 11.01 -3.74
CA SER A 34 -9.18 11.05 -2.70
C SER A 34 -10.37 10.12 -2.99
N ILE A 35 -10.77 10.00 -4.25
CA ILE A 35 -11.85 9.09 -4.66
C ILE A 35 -11.38 7.64 -4.59
N LEU A 36 -10.16 7.34 -5.09
CA LEU A 36 -9.63 5.99 -5.14
C LEU A 36 -9.34 5.41 -3.75
N LEU A 37 -8.83 6.24 -2.84
CA LEU A 37 -8.38 5.79 -1.51
C LEU A 37 -9.31 6.20 -0.36
N GLY A 38 -10.37 6.96 -0.64
CA GLY A 38 -11.35 7.38 0.37
C GLY A 38 -10.82 8.34 1.43
N CYS A 39 -9.66 8.97 1.18
CA CYS A 39 -9.04 9.88 2.14
C CYS A 39 -8.55 11.17 1.48
N GLU A 40 -8.47 12.24 2.26
CA GLU A 40 -7.80 13.45 1.80
C GLU A 40 -6.28 13.25 1.77
N THR A 41 -5.59 13.99 0.92
CA THR A 41 -4.21 13.68 0.55
C THR A 41 -3.16 14.32 1.45
N VAL A 42 -3.53 15.29 2.28
CA VAL A 42 -2.58 16.04 3.13
C VAL A 42 -2.35 15.34 4.46
N SER A 43 -3.40 15.09 5.23
CA SER A 43 -3.33 14.45 6.56
C SER A 43 -3.83 13.00 6.58
N ARG A 44 -4.26 12.48 5.42
CA ARG A 44 -4.76 11.10 5.26
C ARG A 44 -6.03 10.79 6.06
N LYS A 45 -6.81 11.82 6.41
CA LYS A 45 -8.10 11.63 7.08
C LYS A 45 -9.12 11.05 6.12
N LEU A 46 -9.93 10.14 6.63
CA LEU A 46 -11.03 9.56 5.86
C LEU A 46 -12.06 10.64 5.48
N ILE A 47 -12.53 10.57 4.26
CA ILE A 47 -13.60 11.43 3.77
C ILE A 47 -14.93 10.71 4.00
N PRO A 48 -15.85 11.27 4.82
CA PRO A 48 -17.16 10.66 5.05
C PRO A 48 -17.91 10.43 3.73
N GLY A 49 -18.45 9.23 3.57
CA GLY A 49 -19.19 8.83 2.36
C GLY A 49 -18.32 8.24 1.25
N LEU A 50 -16.97 8.19 1.41
CA LEU A 50 -16.09 7.48 0.50
C LEU A 50 -15.60 6.16 1.09
N HIS A 51 -15.34 5.19 0.22
CA HIS A 51 -14.83 3.87 0.64
C HIS A 51 -13.32 3.90 0.79
N ALA A 52 -12.83 3.68 2.02
CA ALA A 52 -11.43 3.38 2.28
C ALA A 52 -11.16 1.87 2.08
N GLY A 53 -10.07 1.54 1.43
CA GLY A 53 -9.70 0.13 1.20
C GLY A 53 -10.43 -0.54 0.03
N ALA A 54 -10.91 0.25 -0.93
CA ALA A 54 -11.44 -0.25 -2.20
C ALA A 54 -10.40 -1.03 -3.03
N PHE A 55 -9.12 -0.74 -2.79
CA PHE A 55 -8.00 -1.45 -3.41
C PHE A 55 -7.23 -2.24 -2.37
N GLN A 56 -6.98 -3.49 -2.66
CA GLN A 56 -6.23 -4.41 -1.82
C GLN A 56 -5.28 -5.22 -2.69
N LEU A 57 -4.08 -5.46 -2.20
CA LEU A 57 -3.12 -6.33 -2.84
C LEU A 57 -3.00 -7.62 -2.02
N PHE A 58 -3.03 -8.75 -2.70
CA PHE A 58 -2.79 -10.07 -2.12
C PHE A 58 -1.50 -10.63 -2.68
N ALA A 59 -0.68 -11.20 -1.81
CA ALA A 59 0.54 -11.88 -2.19
C ALA A 59 0.62 -13.24 -1.52
N GLU A 60 0.96 -14.26 -2.31
CA GLU A 60 1.07 -15.63 -1.85
C GLU A 60 2.35 -15.83 -1.04
N VAL A 61 2.24 -16.58 0.06
CA VAL A 61 3.36 -17.06 0.86
C VAL A 61 4.03 -18.21 0.12
N ILE A 62 5.28 -18.03 -0.26
CA ILE A 62 6.08 -19.06 -0.98
C ILE A 62 7.11 -19.76 -0.09
N GLU A 63 7.48 -19.16 1.04
CA GLU A 63 8.26 -19.80 2.09
C GLU A 63 7.78 -19.35 3.47
N SER A 64 7.76 -20.30 4.43
CA SER A 64 7.49 -20.02 5.84
C SER A 64 8.36 -20.93 6.69
N LYS A 65 9.36 -20.37 7.40
CA LYS A 65 10.34 -21.13 8.20
C LYS A 65 10.73 -20.37 9.47
N ARG A 66 11.03 -21.09 10.53
CA ARG A 66 11.73 -20.52 11.69
C ARG A 66 13.20 -20.38 11.37
N LYS A 67 13.72 -19.18 11.55
CA LYS A 67 15.13 -18.84 11.32
C LYS A 67 15.59 -17.86 12.40
N ALA A 68 16.89 -17.85 12.70
CA ALA A 68 17.48 -16.84 13.56
C ALA A 68 17.17 -15.42 13.04
N SER A 69 16.88 -14.52 13.96
CA SER A 69 16.59 -13.11 13.62
C SER A 69 17.81 -12.38 13.06
N VAL A 70 18.99 -12.81 13.43
CA VAL A 70 20.27 -12.37 12.85
C VAL A 70 20.76 -13.42 11.85
N PRO A 71 21.01 -13.06 10.58
CA PRO A 71 21.58 -13.95 9.60
C PRO A 71 22.95 -14.50 10.04
N ILE A 72 23.26 -15.74 9.67
CA ILE A 72 24.59 -16.33 9.88
C ILE A 72 25.49 -15.87 8.74
N GLY A 73 26.67 -15.36 9.07
CA GLY A 73 27.70 -14.94 8.12
C GLY A 73 27.93 -13.42 8.11
N GLU A 74 28.72 -12.97 7.14
CA GLU A 74 29.03 -11.57 6.97
C GLU A 74 27.83 -10.82 6.37
N ILE A 75 27.43 -9.71 7.00
CA ILE A 75 26.32 -8.87 6.55
C ILE A 75 26.90 -7.83 5.58
N CYS A 76 26.63 -8.01 4.32
CA CYS A 76 27.02 -7.12 3.24
C CYS A 76 25.84 -6.23 2.78
N GLN A 77 26.08 -5.40 1.78
CA GLN A 77 25.04 -4.60 1.12
C GLN A 77 24.00 -5.50 0.44
N ASP A 78 22.75 -5.07 0.50
CA ASP A 78 21.71 -5.64 -0.35
C ASP A 78 21.90 -5.19 -1.82
N ALA A 79 21.08 -5.73 -2.73
CA ALA A 79 21.13 -5.40 -4.16
C ALA A 79 20.86 -3.90 -4.47
N PHE A 80 20.48 -3.11 -3.47
CA PHE A 80 20.14 -1.70 -3.59
C PHE A 80 21.10 -0.78 -2.83
N GLY A 81 22.20 -1.34 -2.34
CA GLY A 81 23.26 -0.60 -1.66
C GLY A 81 23.00 -0.30 -0.18
N ASN A 82 21.97 -0.89 0.44
CA ASN A 82 21.72 -0.69 1.86
C ASN A 82 22.43 -1.79 2.66
N VAL A 83 22.99 -1.42 3.82
CA VAL A 83 23.49 -2.39 4.80
C VAL A 83 22.41 -2.59 5.86
N PRO A 84 21.73 -3.74 5.88
CA PRO A 84 20.67 -3.98 6.86
C PRO A 84 21.24 -4.14 8.26
N ALA A 85 20.57 -3.57 9.27
CA ALA A 85 20.87 -3.81 10.66
C ALA A 85 19.87 -4.82 11.25
N PHE A 86 20.37 -5.82 11.96
CA PHE A 86 19.55 -6.85 12.61
C PHE A 86 19.70 -6.76 14.12
N LEU A 87 18.57 -6.85 14.83
CA LEU A 87 18.54 -7.02 16.27
C LEU A 87 18.29 -8.50 16.59
N ASP A 88 19.13 -9.07 17.45
CA ASP A 88 18.91 -10.45 17.90
C ASP A 88 17.67 -10.53 18.80
N ARG A 89 16.70 -11.30 18.34
CA ARG A 89 15.44 -11.61 19.02
C ARG A 89 15.19 -13.12 19.10
N GLY A 90 16.23 -13.92 18.90
CA GLY A 90 16.12 -15.37 18.83
C GLY A 90 15.55 -15.86 17.49
N ASP A 91 14.93 -17.04 17.54
CA ASP A 91 14.33 -17.65 16.34
C ASP A 91 12.95 -17.07 16.06
N HIS A 92 12.78 -16.52 14.88
CA HIS A 92 11.53 -15.95 14.39
C HIS A 92 11.00 -16.67 13.16
N GLN A 93 9.69 -16.66 12.99
CA GLN A 93 9.11 -17.13 11.74
C GLN A 93 9.38 -16.08 10.64
N ARG A 94 10.11 -16.51 9.63
CA ARG A 94 10.36 -15.77 8.40
C ARG A 94 9.40 -16.22 7.33
N VAL A 95 8.73 -15.28 6.72
CA VAL A 95 7.78 -15.50 5.62
C VAL A 95 8.28 -14.79 4.40
N ILE A 96 8.30 -15.45 3.27
CA ILE A 96 8.61 -14.86 1.97
C ILE A 96 7.33 -14.86 1.14
N VAL A 97 7.01 -13.73 0.54
CA VAL A 97 5.88 -13.61 -0.37
C VAL A 97 6.35 -13.33 -1.79
N ALA A 98 5.57 -13.81 -2.78
CA ALA A 98 5.80 -13.64 -4.20
C ALA A 98 5.39 -12.22 -4.64
N LEU A 99 6.12 -11.22 -4.16
CA LEU A 99 5.93 -9.81 -4.45
C LEU A 99 7.24 -9.08 -4.20
N GLY A 100 7.72 -8.27 -5.11
CA GLY A 100 8.99 -7.58 -4.97
C GLY A 100 9.01 -6.18 -5.54
N ARG A 101 10.20 -5.59 -5.61
CA ARG A 101 10.39 -4.19 -6.06
C ARG A 101 10.07 -3.97 -7.52
N GLN A 102 10.05 -5.02 -8.34
CA GLN A 102 9.57 -4.94 -9.72
C GLN A 102 8.09 -4.56 -9.81
N ASP A 103 7.32 -4.87 -8.77
CA ASP A 103 5.88 -4.64 -8.70
C ASP A 103 5.55 -3.41 -7.87
N ILE A 104 6.22 -3.26 -6.71
CA ILE A 104 5.91 -2.22 -5.74
C ILE A 104 7.10 -1.96 -4.79
N GLN A 105 7.27 -0.72 -4.41
CA GLN A 105 8.16 -0.37 -3.30
C GLN A 105 7.56 -0.84 -1.97
N ALA A 106 8.36 -1.54 -1.16
CA ALA A 106 7.91 -2.06 0.13
C ALA A 106 7.34 -0.99 1.08
N SER A 107 7.87 0.25 1.02
CA SER A 107 7.37 1.39 1.80
C SER A 107 5.94 1.81 1.48
N ASN A 108 5.42 1.44 0.30
CA ASN A 108 4.08 1.77 -0.17
C ASN A 108 3.04 0.70 0.20
N LEU A 109 3.48 -0.35 0.89
CA LEU A 109 2.64 -1.42 1.40
C LEU A 109 2.30 -1.20 2.87
N LYS A 110 1.06 -1.47 3.23
CA LYS A 110 0.58 -1.49 4.62
C LYS A 110 0.07 -2.89 4.91
N PRO A 111 0.84 -3.74 5.58
CA PRO A 111 0.35 -5.04 5.99
C PRO A 111 -0.90 -4.86 6.87
N ASN A 112 -1.98 -5.54 6.55
CA ASN A 112 -3.20 -5.47 7.36
C ASN A 112 -3.07 -6.21 8.70
N ASN A 113 -2.03 -6.98 8.85
CA ASN A 113 -1.69 -7.74 10.04
C ASN A 113 -0.48 -7.10 10.73
N LYS A 114 -0.18 -7.50 11.95
CA LYS A 114 1.01 -7.05 12.70
C LYS A 114 2.33 -7.64 12.13
N LEU A 115 2.37 -7.88 10.83
CA LEU A 115 3.56 -8.35 10.13
C LEU A 115 4.52 -7.20 9.93
N THR A 116 5.80 -7.45 10.17
CA THR A 116 6.86 -6.46 9.96
C THR A 116 7.64 -6.82 8.70
N MET A 117 7.77 -5.88 7.78
CA MET A 117 8.66 -6.06 6.63
C MET A 117 10.11 -5.95 7.07
N ILE A 118 10.92 -6.96 6.68
CA ILE A 118 12.33 -7.06 7.03
C ILE A 118 13.20 -6.62 5.87
N GLY A 119 12.82 -6.99 4.65
CA GLY A 119 13.57 -6.69 3.45
C GLY A 119 12.80 -7.02 2.18
N SER A 120 13.33 -6.59 1.06
CA SER A 120 12.77 -6.88 -0.25
C SER A 120 13.87 -7.03 -1.29
N SER A 121 13.68 -7.98 -2.21
CA SER A 121 14.45 -8.13 -3.44
C SER A 121 13.66 -7.62 -4.65
N SER A 122 14.13 -7.95 -5.86
CA SER A 122 13.42 -7.64 -7.11
C SER A 122 12.00 -8.23 -7.14
N ASP A 123 11.84 -9.45 -6.66
CA ASP A 123 10.68 -10.31 -6.83
C ASP A 123 10.10 -10.90 -5.53
N HIS A 124 10.76 -10.64 -4.37
CA HIS A 124 10.34 -11.18 -3.07
C HIS A 124 10.34 -10.12 -1.97
N ILE A 125 9.40 -10.23 -1.03
CA ILE A 125 9.39 -9.51 0.24
C ILE A 125 9.53 -10.51 1.37
N ILE A 126 10.39 -10.17 2.34
CA ILE A 126 10.61 -10.94 3.56
C ILE A 126 9.87 -10.26 4.70
N LEU A 127 9.04 -11.03 5.39
CA LEU A 127 8.24 -10.58 6.53
C LEU A 127 8.62 -11.34 7.80
N ASP A 128 8.53 -10.66 8.94
CA ASP A 128 8.50 -11.27 10.26
C ASP A 128 7.08 -11.71 10.56
N GLY A 129 6.87 -13.01 10.67
CA GLY A 129 5.58 -13.64 10.89
C GLY A 129 5.39 -14.20 12.31
N GLU A 130 6.17 -13.73 13.30
CA GLU A 130 6.26 -14.33 14.65
C GLU A 130 4.92 -14.68 15.30
N ASN A 131 3.92 -13.83 15.08
CA ASN A 131 2.61 -13.98 15.72
C ASN A 131 1.57 -14.69 14.83
N TYR A 132 2.00 -15.25 13.70
CA TYR A 132 1.12 -15.87 12.72
C TYR A 132 1.62 -17.25 12.30
N ASN A 133 0.71 -18.22 12.27
CA ASN A 133 0.99 -19.54 11.75
C ASN A 133 0.75 -19.59 10.23
N LEU A 134 1.51 -18.77 9.47
CA LEU A 134 1.43 -18.71 8.03
C LEU A 134 2.10 -19.92 7.39
N LYS A 135 1.49 -20.43 6.34
CA LYS A 135 1.95 -21.58 5.54
C LYS A 135 2.13 -21.18 4.09
N VAL A 136 2.92 -21.96 3.38
CA VAL A 136 3.03 -21.83 1.92
C VAL A 136 1.64 -22.02 1.28
N GLY A 137 1.27 -21.13 0.38
CA GLY A 137 -0.04 -21.06 -0.25
C GLY A 137 -1.04 -20.14 0.44
N ASP A 138 -0.76 -19.65 1.67
CA ASP A 138 -1.58 -18.62 2.28
C ASP A 138 -1.41 -17.29 1.55
N GLU A 139 -2.45 -16.45 1.55
CA GLU A 139 -2.40 -15.11 1.00
C GLU A 139 -2.33 -14.05 2.10
N ILE A 140 -1.39 -13.13 1.96
CA ILE A 140 -1.27 -11.95 2.82
C ILE A 140 -1.87 -10.75 2.11
N ARG A 141 -2.78 -10.06 2.80
CA ARG A 141 -3.42 -8.86 2.32
C ARG A 141 -2.65 -7.60 2.74
N PHE A 142 -2.44 -6.70 1.79
CA PHE A 142 -1.82 -5.41 1.99
C PHE A 142 -2.76 -4.28 1.58
N GLY A 143 -2.82 -3.24 2.40
CA GLY A 143 -3.33 -1.95 2.00
C GLY A 143 -2.26 -1.19 1.19
N LEU A 144 -2.70 -0.20 0.44
CA LEU A 144 -1.86 0.57 -0.49
C LEU A 144 -1.95 2.06 -0.20
N ASP A 145 -0.87 2.77 -0.43
CA ASP A 145 -0.92 4.19 -0.68
C ASP A 145 -1.10 4.48 -2.19
N TYR A 146 -1.11 5.75 -2.57
CA TYR A 146 -1.31 6.12 -3.98
C TYR A 146 -0.17 5.65 -4.88
N SER A 147 1.07 5.74 -4.42
CA SER A 147 2.24 5.27 -5.18
C SER A 147 2.21 3.76 -5.36
N GLY A 148 1.80 3.03 -4.32
CA GLY A 148 1.60 1.59 -4.39
C GLY A 148 0.49 1.21 -5.36
N LEU A 149 -0.65 1.90 -5.31
CA LEU A 149 -1.73 1.67 -6.26
C LEU A 149 -1.29 1.90 -7.70
N LEU A 150 -0.57 3.01 -7.96
CA LEU A 150 -0.04 3.31 -9.28
C LEU A 150 0.90 2.19 -9.77
N ALA A 151 1.82 1.74 -8.93
CA ALA A 151 2.79 0.70 -9.27
C ALA A 151 2.09 -0.62 -9.64
N ILE A 152 1.20 -1.14 -8.78
CA ILE A 152 0.52 -2.41 -9.03
C ILE A 152 -0.41 -2.36 -10.24
N MET A 153 -1.03 -1.21 -10.50
CA MET A 153 -1.92 -1.06 -11.67
C MET A 153 -1.16 -1.07 -12.98
N THR A 154 0.13 -0.70 -12.97
CA THR A 154 1.01 -0.68 -14.15
C THR A 154 1.90 -1.91 -14.26
N SER A 155 2.12 -2.67 -13.17
CA SER A 155 2.89 -3.91 -13.23
C SER A 155 2.20 -4.96 -14.13
N PRO A 156 2.91 -5.55 -15.08
CA PRO A 156 2.37 -6.64 -15.90
C PRO A 156 2.27 -7.97 -15.14
N PHE A 157 2.92 -8.08 -13.98
CA PHE A 157 2.98 -9.31 -13.18
C PHE A 157 1.86 -9.40 -12.15
N VAL A 158 1.19 -8.29 -11.86
CA VAL A 158 0.06 -8.27 -10.92
C VAL A 158 -1.25 -8.46 -11.68
N THR A 159 -1.99 -9.51 -11.34
CA THR A 159 -3.33 -9.75 -11.88
C THR A 159 -4.33 -8.80 -11.24
N LYS A 160 -5.14 -8.12 -12.06
CA LYS A 160 -6.19 -7.20 -11.61
C LYS A 160 -7.53 -7.94 -11.60
N GLN A 161 -8.18 -7.97 -10.45
CA GLN A 161 -9.51 -8.56 -10.28
C GLN A 161 -10.48 -7.48 -9.79
N PHE A 162 -11.65 -7.45 -10.39
CA PHE A 162 -12.74 -6.56 -9.99
C PHE A 162 -13.81 -7.40 -9.30
N THR A 163 -14.15 -7.00 -8.07
CA THR A 163 -15.22 -7.67 -7.31
C THR A 163 -16.40 -6.72 -7.20
N GLU A 164 -17.60 -7.22 -7.47
CA GLU A 164 -18.82 -6.49 -7.17
C GLU A 164 -19.05 -6.52 -5.66
N SER A 165 -19.15 -5.34 -5.04
CA SER A 165 -19.59 -5.28 -3.66
C SER A 165 -21.12 -5.45 -3.63
N ASN A 166 -21.62 -6.50 -3.02
CA ASN A 166 -23.03 -6.64 -2.63
C ASN A 166 -23.39 -5.72 -1.45
N ALA A 167 -22.70 -4.59 -1.30
CA ALA A 167 -23.06 -3.60 -0.30
C ALA A 167 -24.35 -2.91 -0.76
N HIS A 168 -25.48 -3.36 -0.24
CA HIS A 168 -26.66 -2.51 -0.13
C HIS A 168 -26.22 -1.21 0.55
N VAL A 169 -26.16 -0.13 -0.21
CA VAL A 169 -26.06 1.21 0.34
C VAL A 169 -27.33 1.41 1.14
N ALA A 170 -27.26 1.25 2.45
CA ALA A 170 -28.30 1.72 3.33
C ALA A 170 -28.31 3.26 3.19
N ALA A 171 -29.41 3.75 2.69
CA ALA A 171 -29.70 5.16 2.50
C ALA A 171 -29.77 5.90 3.83
#